data_ec4697572e26502d9c0b266db2af9942
#
_entry.id   ec4697572e26502d9c0b266db2af9942
#
_cell.length_a   1.000
_cell.length_b   1.000
_cell.length_c   1.000
_cell.angle_alpha   90.00
_cell.angle_beta   90.00
_cell.angle_gamma   90.00
#
_symmetry.space_group_name_H-M   'P 1'
#
loop_
_entity.id
_entity.type
_entity.pdbx_description
1 polymer ?
#
loop_
_entity_poly.entity_id
_entity_poly.type
_entity_poly.pdbx_seq_one_letter_code
_entity_poly.pdbx_strand_id
1 'polypeptide(L)'
;MNSIVIGSGFGGMAAALRLRAKGHKVTLIEKQKDLGGRARVFKSNGFTYDGGPTVITAPYLIYEIFKLFNKNPDDYIKIKDLDTWYRFVFEDGSHFDYSADEKKMEEQIATINHKDVVGYRNLLKFTKKIFDKGYSELSDVPFDKPSFMFKQIPALLSLKSYKSVYSLVSGFIENEKLRRLFSMHPLLVGGNPFTTTSIYGLILYLEKKWGIHYSMGGTGQIIKGFEKLMLEEDVTIIKGKEVKNLLTENKRVVGIVTSEDEEIKADNVVCNADPPGVYSKMLNNQKYNTLFNWKINRMEYSMGLFVYYFGTKKKYENVEHHTIKFGDKYKEHLDDIFVNKKLNSDISYYLHRPTATDSSMAPKDHDCFYVLVPVPNNKSRIDCQSKVRI
;
A
#
# COMPACT_ATOMS: atom_id res chain seq x y z
N MET A 1 -7.05 2.25 -31.23
CA MET A 1 -8.09 2.49 -30.19
C MET A 1 -7.71 3.69 -29.34
N ASN A 2 -8.66 4.55 -29.03
CA ASN A 2 -8.47 5.66 -28.11
C ASN A 2 -8.86 5.21 -26.70
N SER A 3 -7.98 5.41 -25.74
CA SER A 3 -8.21 5.01 -24.35
C SER A 3 -7.98 6.17 -23.39
N ILE A 4 -8.89 6.35 -22.45
CA ILE A 4 -8.77 7.34 -21.38
C ILE A 4 -8.47 6.61 -20.07
N VAL A 5 -7.50 7.14 -19.31
CA VAL A 5 -7.19 6.68 -17.96
C VAL A 5 -7.49 7.82 -16.99
N ILE A 6 -8.37 7.57 -16.01
CA ILE A 6 -8.76 8.53 -14.99
C ILE A 6 -7.94 8.29 -13.72
N GLY A 7 -7.17 9.30 -13.33
CA GLY A 7 -6.33 9.29 -12.13
C GLY A 7 -4.92 8.76 -12.36
N SER A 8 -3.94 9.47 -11.82
CA SER A 8 -2.51 9.25 -11.98
C SER A 8 -1.82 8.55 -10.80
N GLY A 9 -2.56 7.82 -9.97
CA GLY A 9 -1.94 6.91 -9.00
C GLY A 9 -1.14 5.81 -9.72
N PHE A 10 -0.33 5.03 -9.00
CA PHE A 10 0.49 3.96 -9.60
C PHE A 10 -0.29 3.05 -10.54
N GLY A 11 -1.50 2.62 -10.14
CA GLY A 11 -2.36 1.77 -10.98
C GLY A 11 -2.79 2.45 -12.27
N GLY A 12 -3.12 3.74 -12.23
CA GLY A 12 -3.50 4.51 -13.42
C GLY A 12 -2.34 4.70 -14.38
N MET A 13 -1.16 5.09 -13.87
CA MET A 13 0.05 5.26 -14.69
C MET A 13 0.49 3.94 -15.31
N ALA A 14 0.47 2.84 -14.55
CA ALA A 14 0.78 1.50 -15.06
C ALA A 14 -0.23 1.05 -16.12
N ALA A 15 -1.53 1.34 -15.93
CA ALA A 15 -2.56 1.04 -16.93
C ALA A 15 -2.36 1.84 -18.21
N ALA A 16 -2.03 3.14 -18.10
CA ALA A 16 -1.76 4.00 -19.25
C ALA A 16 -0.58 3.47 -20.09
N LEU A 17 0.53 3.14 -19.44
CA LEU A 17 1.72 2.57 -20.08
C LEU A 17 1.42 1.20 -20.71
N ARG A 18 0.71 0.30 -20.01
CA ARG A 18 0.34 -1.01 -20.56
C ARG A 18 -0.61 -0.90 -21.78
N LEU A 19 -1.55 0.05 -21.76
CA LEU A 19 -2.41 0.33 -22.92
C LEU A 19 -1.59 0.89 -24.08
N ARG A 20 -0.65 1.80 -23.81
CA ARG A 20 0.24 2.34 -24.83
C ARG A 20 1.12 1.27 -25.46
N ALA A 21 1.69 0.37 -24.67
CA ALA A 21 2.46 -0.77 -25.15
C ALA A 21 1.64 -1.73 -26.02
N LYS A 22 0.30 -1.74 -25.88
CA LYS A 22 -0.63 -2.46 -26.75
C LYS A 22 -1.04 -1.66 -28.01
N GLY A 23 -0.43 -0.50 -28.27
CA GLY A 23 -0.69 0.33 -29.45
C GLY A 23 -1.90 1.25 -29.35
N HIS A 24 -2.45 1.49 -28.14
CA HIS A 24 -3.55 2.44 -27.98
C HIS A 24 -3.01 3.88 -28.02
N LYS A 25 -3.82 4.83 -28.50
CA LYS A 25 -3.64 6.25 -28.24
C LYS A 25 -4.23 6.51 -26.84
N VAL A 26 -3.39 6.92 -25.90
CA VAL A 26 -3.76 7.01 -24.49
C VAL A 26 -3.77 8.45 -24.02
N THR A 27 -4.84 8.84 -23.31
CA THR A 27 -4.93 10.11 -22.58
C THR A 27 -5.12 9.80 -21.09
N LEU A 28 -4.20 10.26 -20.23
CA LEU A 28 -4.29 10.20 -18.79
C LEU A 28 -4.78 11.55 -18.26
N ILE A 29 -5.83 11.53 -17.44
CA ILE A 29 -6.44 12.73 -16.87
C ILE A 29 -6.33 12.69 -15.35
N GLU A 30 -5.75 13.76 -14.77
CA GLU A 30 -5.54 13.91 -13.33
C GLU A 30 -6.14 15.23 -12.84
N LYS A 31 -6.92 15.17 -11.76
CA LYS A 31 -7.54 16.35 -11.17
C LYS A 31 -6.57 17.28 -10.41
N GLN A 32 -5.47 16.74 -9.94
CA GLN A 32 -4.44 17.51 -9.24
C GLN A 32 -3.43 18.10 -10.24
N LYS A 33 -2.70 19.12 -9.80
CA LYS A 33 -1.60 19.71 -10.58
C LYS A 33 -0.41 18.77 -10.71
N ASP A 34 -0.24 17.87 -9.70
CA ASP A 34 0.84 16.90 -9.64
C ASP A 34 0.31 15.47 -9.80
N LEU A 35 1.11 14.63 -10.46
CA LEU A 35 0.81 13.21 -10.61
C LEU A 35 1.11 12.42 -9.33
N GLY A 36 0.68 11.16 -9.27
CA GLY A 36 1.02 10.20 -8.23
C GLY A 36 -0.11 9.84 -7.28
N GLY A 37 -1.20 10.61 -7.27
CA GLY A 37 -2.34 10.31 -6.39
C GLY A 37 -1.93 10.25 -4.92
N ARG A 38 -2.06 9.07 -4.29
CA ARG A 38 -1.63 8.84 -2.90
C ARG A 38 -0.12 8.73 -2.71
N ALA A 39 0.65 8.56 -3.78
CA ALA A 39 2.12 8.51 -3.76
C ALA A 39 2.78 9.89 -4.05
N ARG A 40 2.01 10.96 -3.97
CA ARG A 40 2.52 12.34 -4.14
C ARG A 40 3.54 12.70 -3.06
N VAL A 41 4.32 13.74 -3.32
CA VAL A 41 5.40 14.23 -2.46
C VAL A 41 5.09 15.63 -1.99
N PHE A 42 5.44 15.93 -0.76
CA PHE A 42 5.36 17.27 -0.19
C PHE A 42 6.77 17.85 0.01
N LYS A 43 6.94 19.12 -0.28
CA LYS A 43 8.21 19.82 -0.04
C LYS A 43 7.98 21.04 0.82
N SER A 44 8.80 21.21 1.85
CA SER A 44 8.77 22.38 2.73
C SER A 44 10.15 22.62 3.34
N ASN A 45 10.63 23.85 3.30
CA ASN A 45 11.87 24.30 3.96
C ASN A 45 13.09 23.40 3.68
N GLY A 46 13.24 22.93 2.44
CA GLY A 46 14.34 22.05 2.04
C GLY A 46 14.15 20.55 2.36
N PHE A 47 13.07 20.19 3.03
CA PHE A 47 12.69 18.80 3.28
C PHE A 47 11.79 18.27 2.18
N THR A 48 11.92 16.98 1.90
CA THR A 48 11.05 16.23 0.97
C THR A 48 10.38 15.10 1.74
N TYR A 49 9.04 15.05 1.70
CA TYR A 49 8.23 14.08 2.43
C TYR A 49 7.43 13.22 1.46
N ASP A 50 7.56 11.91 1.57
CA ASP A 50 6.70 10.97 0.83
C ASP A 50 5.30 10.94 1.44
N GLY A 51 4.29 11.17 0.61
CA GLY A 51 2.89 11.22 1.05
C GLY A 51 2.15 9.90 1.05
N GLY A 52 2.83 8.81 0.72
CA GLY A 52 2.19 7.51 0.53
C GLY A 52 3.09 6.32 0.81
N PRO A 53 2.98 5.27 0.01
CA PRO A 53 3.72 4.03 0.24
C PRO A 53 5.22 4.25 0.09
N THR A 54 5.98 3.89 1.12
CA THR A 54 7.45 4.01 1.16
C THR A 54 8.16 2.66 1.20
N VAL A 55 7.41 1.60 1.44
CA VAL A 55 7.91 0.22 1.48
C VAL A 55 7.73 -0.43 0.11
N ILE A 56 8.82 -0.74 -0.56
CA ILE A 56 8.81 -1.39 -1.87
C ILE A 56 9.22 -2.85 -1.69
N THR A 57 8.29 -3.77 -1.89
CA THR A 57 8.49 -5.22 -1.66
C THR A 57 8.62 -6.03 -2.95
N ALA A 58 8.25 -5.46 -4.10
CA ALA A 58 8.26 -6.16 -5.39
C ALA A 58 8.74 -5.21 -6.51
N PRO A 59 10.01 -4.75 -6.50
CA PRO A 59 10.53 -3.77 -7.44
C PRO A 59 10.45 -4.23 -8.90
N TYR A 60 10.45 -5.54 -9.15
CA TYR A 60 10.34 -6.09 -10.49
C TYR A 60 9.03 -5.67 -11.20
N LEU A 61 7.92 -5.44 -10.46
CA LEU A 61 6.66 -4.94 -11.03
C LEU A 61 6.79 -3.51 -11.57
N ILE A 62 7.67 -2.71 -10.96
CA ILE A 62 7.98 -1.36 -11.43
C ILE A 62 8.88 -1.47 -12.67
N TYR A 63 9.93 -2.29 -12.60
CA TYR A 63 10.88 -2.50 -13.70
C TYR A 63 10.23 -3.08 -14.96
N GLU A 64 9.25 -3.97 -14.78
CA GLU A 64 8.49 -4.57 -15.89
C GLU A 64 7.83 -3.52 -16.79
N ILE A 65 7.34 -2.41 -16.22
CA ILE A 65 6.70 -1.33 -16.99
C ILE A 65 7.70 -0.69 -17.97
N PHE A 66 8.94 -0.45 -17.56
CA PHE A 66 9.99 0.09 -18.45
C PHE A 66 10.40 -0.92 -19.54
N LYS A 67 10.46 -2.19 -19.17
CA LYS A 67 10.80 -3.28 -20.10
C LYS A 67 9.79 -3.45 -21.24
N LEU A 68 8.52 -3.07 -21.03
CA LEU A 68 7.51 -3.07 -22.10
C LEU A 68 7.92 -2.19 -23.31
N PHE A 69 8.79 -1.21 -23.08
CA PHE A 69 9.28 -0.26 -24.08
C PHE A 69 10.77 -0.43 -24.37
N ASN A 70 11.37 -1.56 -23.96
CA ASN A 70 12.80 -1.82 -24.10
C ASN A 70 13.68 -0.75 -23.43
N LYS A 71 13.21 -0.12 -22.35
CA LYS A 71 13.94 0.89 -21.59
C LYS A 71 14.63 0.25 -20.38
N ASN A 72 15.81 0.75 -20.02
CA ASN A 72 16.47 0.37 -18.79
C ASN A 72 15.87 1.14 -17.60
N PRO A 73 15.28 0.48 -16.59
CA PRO A 73 14.71 1.16 -15.43
C PRO A 73 15.68 2.07 -14.69
N ASP A 74 16.98 1.74 -14.64
CA ASP A 74 17.99 2.48 -13.91
C ASP A 74 18.26 3.89 -14.48
N ASP A 75 17.85 4.14 -15.74
CA ASP A 75 17.93 5.47 -16.37
C ASP A 75 16.80 6.42 -15.86
N TYR A 76 15.83 5.88 -15.14
CA TYR A 76 14.63 6.60 -14.66
C TYR A 76 14.53 6.64 -13.15
N ILE A 77 14.83 5.52 -12.48
CA ILE A 77 14.66 5.35 -11.04
C ILE A 77 15.85 4.57 -10.46
N LYS A 78 16.18 4.86 -9.20
CA LYS A 78 17.17 4.09 -8.46
C LYS A 78 16.52 3.49 -7.23
N ILE A 79 16.46 2.16 -7.16
CA ILE A 79 15.90 1.43 -6.03
C ILE A 79 17.07 0.79 -5.27
N LYS A 80 17.10 0.97 -3.95
CA LYS A 80 18.13 0.46 -3.05
C LYS A 80 17.52 -0.53 -2.07
N ASP A 81 18.22 -1.64 -1.85
CA ASP A 81 17.88 -2.62 -0.82
C ASP A 81 18.13 -2.02 0.57
N LEU A 82 17.28 -2.38 1.52
CA LEU A 82 17.45 -2.03 2.93
C LEU A 82 18.00 -3.25 3.69
N ASP A 83 19.06 -3.05 4.48
CA ASP A 83 19.63 -4.10 5.32
C ASP A 83 18.70 -4.45 6.48
N THR A 84 18.26 -3.44 7.24
CA THR A 84 17.18 -3.55 8.22
C THR A 84 15.88 -3.13 7.55
N TRP A 85 14.97 -4.10 7.40
CA TRP A 85 13.67 -3.85 6.78
C TRP A 85 12.76 -3.05 7.68
N TYR A 86 12.64 -3.51 8.95
CA TYR A 86 11.90 -2.83 10.02
C TYR A 86 12.63 -3.01 11.33
N ARG A 87 12.72 -1.96 12.14
CA ARG A 87 12.97 -2.06 13.57
C ARG A 87 11.67 -2.06 14.31
N PHE A 88 11.35 -3.16 14.99
CA PHE A 88 10.22 -3.23 15.91
C PHE A 88 10.67 -2.85 17.31
N VAL A 89 9.96 -1.92 17.94
CA VAL A 89 10.22 -1.48 19.31
C VAL A 89 9.04 -1.91 20.16
N PHE A 90 9.32 -2.61 21.24
CA PHE A 90 8.32 -3.10 22.19
C PHE A 90 8.15 -2.13 23.35
N GLU A 91 7.13 -2.41 24.18
CA GLU A 91 6.75 -1.61 25.34
C GLU A 91 7.85 -1.48 26.39
N ASP A 92 8.67 -2.51 26.59
CA ASP A 92 9.80 -2.53 27.53
C ASP A 92 11.09 -1.87 26.98
N GLY A 93 11.01 -1.24 25.80
CA GLY A 93 12.14 -0.61 25.14
C GLY A 93 13.06 -1.58 24.40
N SER A 94 12.85 -2.89 24.49
CA SER A 94 13.57 -3.85 23.66
C SER A 94 13.17 -3.70 22.19
N HIS A 95 14.07 -4.08 21.28
CA HIS A 95 13.81 -4.01 19.85
C HIS A 95 14.15 -5.32 19.14
N PHE A 96 13.61 -5.45 17.93
CA PHE A 96 13.86 -6.55 17.02
C PHE A 96 14.09 -6.00 15.61
N ASP A 97 15.22 -6.30 15.00
CA ASP A 97 15.57 -5.88 13.64
C ASP A 97 15.22 -6.97 12.64
N TYR A 98 14.13 -6.74 11.90
CA TYR A 98 13.64 -7.63 10.86
C TYR A 98 14.43 -7.41 9.57
N SER A 99 15.00 -8.47 9.02
CA SER A 99 15.93 -8.40 7.88
C SER A 99 15.92 -9.66 7.01
N ALA A 100 16.69 -9.63 5.91
CA ALA A 100 16.89 -10.79 5.06
C ALA A 100 17.77 -11.88 5.70
N ASP A 101 18.63 -11.51 6.63
CA ASP A 101 19.63 -12.38 7.23
C ASP A 101 18.98 -13.39 8.20
N GLU A 102 18.79 -14.63 7.71
CA GLU A 102 18.16 -15.71 8.50
C GLU A 102 18.86 -15.99 9.81
N LYS A 103 20.20 -15.92 9.82
CA LYS A 103 20.98 -16.21 11.02
C LYS A 103 20.72 -15.15 12.10
N LYS A 104 20.79 -13.87 11.74
CA LYS A 104 20.44 -12.77 12.66
C LYS A 104 19.00 -12.85 13.12
N MET A 105 18.05 -13.20 12.23
CA MET A 105 16.67 -13.40 12.61
C MET A 105 16.50 -14.50 13.66
N GLU A 106 17.12 -15.67 13.43
CA GLU A 106 17.05 -16.80 14.37
C GLU A 106 17.74 -16.51 15.71
N GLU A 107 18.88 -15.82 15.70
CA GLU A 107 19.57 -15.39 16.92
C GLU A 107 18.69 -14.44 17.77
N GLN A 108 18.06 -13.44 17.15
CA GLN A 108 17.13 -12.55 17.86
C GLN A 108 15.89 -13.28 18.36
N ILE A 109 15.31 -14.19 17.58
CA ILE A 109 14.19 -15.01 18.01
C ILE A 109 14.57 -15.87 19.21
N ALA A 110 15.76 -16.52 19.16
CA ALA A 110 16.26 -17.36 20.25
C ALA A 110 16.47 -16.58 21.56
N THR A 111 16.91 -15.31 21.46
CA THR A 111 17.05 -14.42 22.64
C THR A 111 15.70 -14.13 23.32
N ILE A 112 14.62 -14.04 22.53
CA ILE A 112 13.26 -13.80 23.05
C ILE A 112 12.61 -15.10 23.52
N ASN A 113 12.63 -16.15 22.66
CA ASN A 113 12.13 -17.49 22.96
C ASN A 113 12.80 -18.53 22.03
N HIS A 114 13.69 -19.32 22.57
CA HIS A 114 14.44 -20.34 21.78
C HIS A 114 13.52 -21.34 21.04
N LYS A 115 12.39 -21.70 21.62
CA LYS A 115 11.44 -22.63 21.00
C LYS A 115 10.85 -22.06 19.71
N ASP A 116 10.71 -20.75 19.59
CA ASP A 116 10.11 -20.08 18.45
C ASP A 116 11.01 -20.07 17.20
N VAL A 117 12.29 -20.44 17.31
CA VAL A 117 13.18 -20.60 16.13
C VAL A 117 12.64 -21.67 15.18
N VAL A 118 12.26 -22.84 15.72
CA VAL A 118 11.64 -23.91 14.92
C VAL A 118 10.27 -23.47 14.41
N GLY A 119 9.50 -22.79 15.25
CA GLY A 119 8.21 -22.20 14.88
C GLY A 119 8.33 -21.23 13.69
N TYR A 120 9.30 -20.34 13.71
CA TYR A 120 9.59 -19.38 12.63
C TYR A 120 9.92 -20.08 11.30
N ARG A 121 10.81 -21.08 11.32
CA ARG A 121 11.14 -21.87 10.12
C ARG A 121 9.90 -22.55 9.52
N ASN A 122 9.04 -23.10 10.37
CA ASN A 122 7.79 -23.75 9.93
C ASN A 122 6.78 -22.72 9.41
N LEU A 123 6.69 -21.55 10.05
CA LEU A 123 5.86 -20.42 9.58
C LEU A 123 6.30 -19.98 8.18
N LEU A 124 7.59 -19.77 7.94
CA LEU A 124 8.12 -19.40 6.61
C LEU A 124 7.78 -20.47 5.56
N LYS A 125 7.95 -21.75 5.87
CA LYS A 125 7.57 -22.85 4.95
C LYS A 125 6.08 -22.84 4.64
N PHE A 126 5.24 -22.52 5.62
CA PHE A 126 3.79 -22.48 5.41
C PHE A 126 3.37 -21.23 4.62
N THR A 127 3.92 -20.07 4.95
CA THR A 127 3.63 -18.80 4.23
C THR A 127 4.13 -18.83 2.79
N LYS A 128 5.20 -19.62 2.50
CA LYS A 128 5.59 -19.92 1.12
C LYS A 128 4.48 -20.61 0.34
N LYS A 129 3.80 -21.61 0.91
CA LYS A 129 2.68 -22.27 0.23
C LYS A 129 1.53 -21.31 -0.04
N ILE A 130 1.26 -20.40 0.91
CA ILE A 130 0.25 -19.35 0.72
C ILE A 130 0.68 -18.39 -0.41
N PHE A 131 1.96 -18.01 -0.44
CA PHE A 131 2.52 -17.16 -1.47
C PHE A 131 2.45 -17.80 -2.86
N ASP A 132 2.86 -19.06 -2.99
CA ASP A 132 2.83 -19.79 -4.26
C ASP A 132 1.41 -19.81 -4.84
N LYS A 133 0.38 -20.05 -4.00
CA LYS A 133 -1.01 -20.04 -4.42
C LYS A 133 -1.58 -18.62 -4.59
N GLY A 134 -1.48 -17.79 -3.56
CA GLY A 134 -2.16 -16.48 -3.51
C GLY A 134 -1.50 -15.43 -4.39
N TYR A 135 -0.17 -15.46 -4.51
CA TYR A 135 0.57 -14.49 -5.32
C TYR A 135 0.95 -15.07 -6.69
N SER A 136 1.68 -16.19 -6.72
CA SER A 136 2.23 -16.71 -7.99
C SER A 136 1.16 -17.21 -8.95
N GLU A 137 0.06 -17.78 -8.44
CA GLU A 137 -1.00 -18.32 -9.31
C GLU A 137 -2.20 -17.38 -9.49
N LEU A 138 -2.50 -16.52 -8.48
CA LEU A 138 -3.78 -15.80 -8.45
C LEU A 138 -3.68 -14.28 -8.49
N SER A 139 -2.48 -13.68 -8.42
CA SER A 139 -2.36 -12.21 -8.32
C SER A 139 -2.81 -11.44 -9.55
N ASP A 140 -2.71 -12.04 -10.74
CA ASP A 140 -3.07 -11.44 -12.03
C ASP A 140 -4.32 -12.05 -12.68
N VAL A 141 -5.02 -12.93 -11.95
CA VAL A 141 -6.23 -13.61 -12.44
C VAL A 141 -7.49 -12.86 -12.00
N PRO A 142 -8.40 -12.52 -12.91
CA PRO A 142 -9.66 -11.88 -12.54
C PRO A 142 -10.59 -12.86 -11.83
N PHE A 143 -11.19 -12.40 -10.72
CA PHE A 143 -12.20 -13.16 -9.95
C PHE A 143 -13.62 -12.79 -10.40
N ASP A 144 -13.85 -12.81 -11.70
CA ASP A 144 -15.12 -12.37 -12.33
C ASP A 144 -16.19 -13.46 -12.37
N LYS A 145 -15.79 -14.74 -12.24
CA LYS A 145 -16.71 -15.90 -12.36
C LYS A 145 -16.85 -16.62 -11.02
N PRO A 146 -18.08 -16.81 -10.50
CA PRO A 146 -18.32 -17.58 -9.28
C PRO A 146 -17.74 -19.01 -9.36
N SER A 147 -17.82 -19.65 -10.53
CA SER A 147 -17.27 -21.00 -10.74
C SER A 147 -15.76 -21.08 -10.53
N PHE A 148 -15.03 -19.99 -10.84
CA PHE A 148 -13.60 -19.92 -10.55
C PHE A 148 -13.34 -19.86 -9.05
N MET A 149 -14.12 -19.06 -8.31
CA MET A 149 -14.03 -18.99 -6.85
C MET A 149 -14.27 -20.34 -6.18
N PHE A 150 -15.32 -21.08 -6.60
CA PHE A 150 -15.60 -22.40 -6.07
C PHE A 150 -14.46 -23.38 -6.28
N LYS A 151 -13.75 -23.32 -7.41
CA LYS A 151 -12.58 -24.17 -7.69
C LYS A 151 -11.40 -23.90 -6.73
N GLN A 152 -11.31 -22.69 -6.16
CA GLN A 152 -10.23 -22.33 -5.23
C GLN A 152 -10.49 -22.80 -3.80
N ILE A 153 -11.75 -23.17 -3.43
CA ILE A 153 -12.12 -23.51 -2.04
C ILE A 153 -11.24 -24.60 -1.43
N PRO A 154 -10.96 -25.76 -2.09
CA PRO A 154 -10.11 -26.79 -1.49
C PRO A 154 -8.71 -26.29 -1.16
N ALA A 155 -8.10 -25.52 -2.07
CA ALA A 155 -6.78 -24.91 -1.84
C ALA A 155 -6.81 -23.89 -0.68
N LEU A 156 -7.81 -23.03 -0.65
CA LEU A 156 -8.00 -22.05 0.42
C LEU A 156 -8.19 -22.71 1.79
N LEU A 157 -8.94 -23.80 1.86
CA LEU A 157 -9.12 -24.57 3.09
C LEU A 157 -7.81 -25.22 3.56
N SER A 158 -7.04 -25.83 2.66
CA SER A 158 -5.73 -26.43 2.97
C SER A 158 -4.72 -25.39 3.47
N LEU A 159 -4.82 -24.14 3.00
CA LEU A 159 -4.03 -23.00 3.43
C LEU A 159 -4.58 -22.32 4.69
N LYS A 160 -5.61 -22.89 5.32
CA LYS A 160 -6.25 -22.38 6.55
C LYS A 160 -6.76 -20.96 6.41
N SER A 161 -7.25 -20.57 5.21
CA SER A 161 -7.72 -19.21 4.91
C SER A 161 -8.89 -18.74 5.78
N TYR A 162 -9.57 -19.65 6.47
CA TYR A 162 -10.61 -19.39 7.46
C TYR A 162 -10.08 -18.83 8.79
N LYS A 163 -8.77 -18.92 9.04
CA LYS A 163 -8.12 -18.32 10.20
C LYS A 163 -7.77 -16.85 9.93
N SER A 164 -7.59 -16.06 11.00
CA SER A 164 -6.92 -14.79 10.89
C SER A 164 -5.40 -14.95 10.77
N VAL A 165 -4.69 -13.90 10.29
CA VAL A 165 -3.21 -13.92 10.25
C VAL A 165 -2.63 -14.14 11.63
N TYR A 166 -3.13 -13.43 12.65
CA TYR A 166 -2.68 -13.61 14.04
C TYR A 166 -2.91 -15.05 14.53
N SER A 167 -4.09 -15.63 14.26
CA SER A 167 -4.40 -17.00 14.65
C SER A 167 -3.53 -18.03 13.90
N LEU A 168 -3.18 -17.76 12.65
CA LEU A 168 -2.24 -18.61 11.91
C LEU A 168 -0.85 -18.56 12.55
N VAL A 169 -0.30 -17.36 12.77
CA VAL A 169 1.02 -17.15 13.37
C VAL A 169 1.09 -17.78 14.77
N SER A 170 0.05 -17.61 15.60
CA SER A 170 -0.04 -18.22 16.93
C SER A 170 0.00 -19.75 16.93
N GLY A 171 -0.28 -20.39 15.82
CA GLY A 171 -0.12 -21.82 15.65
C GLY A 171 1.32 -22.29 15.44
N PHE A 172 2.26 -21.37 15.24
CA PHE A 172 3.67 -21.64 15.04
C PHE A 172 4.57 -20.97 16.09
N ILE A 173 4.15 -19.83 16.64
CA ILE A 173 4.91 -18.96 17.52
C ILE A 173 4.24 -18.91 18.90
N GLU A 174 5.03 -19.10 19.96
CA GLU A 174 4.52 -19.09 21.35
C GLU A 174 4.63 -17.71 22.00
N ASN A 175 5.71 -16.97 21.76
CA ASN A 175 5.95 -15.68 22.37
C ASN A 175 5.08 -14.57 21.76
N GLU A 176 4.44 -13.78 22.63
CA GLU A 176 3.48 -12.74 22.21
C GLU A 176 4.13 -11.60 21.40
N LYS A 177 5.33 -11.15 21.76
CA LYS A 177 6.05 -10.12 21.00
C LYS A 177 6.28 -10.57 19.56
N LEU A 178 6.74 -11.83 19.39
CA LEU A 178 6.97 -12.42 18.07
C LEU A 178 5.66 -12.67 17.30
N ARG A 179 4.57 -13.04 17.99
CA ARG A 179 3.24 -13.12 17.35
C ARG A 179 2.80 -11.79 16.76
N ARG A 180 2.91 -10.70 17.52
CA ARG A 180 2.57 -9.34 17.05
C ARG A 180 3.42 -8.98 15.84
N LEU A 181 4.74 -9.19 15.92
CA LEU A 181 5.69 -8.89 14.84
C LEU A 181 5.34 -9.64 13.55
N PHE A 182 5.23 -10.97 13.59
CA PHE A 182 5.00 -11.78 12.39
C PHE A 182 3.56 -11.72 11.86
N SER A 183 2.62 -11.17 12.62
CA SER A 183 1.22 -11.02 12.19
C SER A 183 0.83 -9.62 11.75
N MET A 184 1.69 -8.60 11.87
CA MET A 184 1.32 -7.20 11.66
C MET A 184 1.03 -6.82 10.19
N HIS A 185 1.49 -7.62 9.24
CA HIS A 185 1.45 -7.31 7.80
C HIS A 185 0.09 -6.86 7.25
N PRO A 186 -1.08 -7.36 7.71
CA PRO A 186 -2.37 -6.83 7.29
C PRO A 186 -2.53 -5.32 7.51
N LEU A 187 -1.87 -4.74 8.53
CA LEU A 187 -1.91 -3.30 8.78
C LEU A 187 -1.32 -2.48 7.62
N LEU A 188 -0.34 -3.02 6.90
CA LEU A 188 0.27 -2.37 5.73
C LEU A 188 -0.74 -2.16 4.59
N VAL A 189 -1.80 -2.96 4.56
CA VAL A 189 -2.88 -2.90 3.56
C VAL A 189 -4.23 -2.49 4.17
N GLY A 190 -4.22 -1.99 5.40
CA GLY A 190 -5.40 -1.45 6.10
C GLY A 190 -6.31 -2.49 6.75
N GLY A 191 -5.83 -3.73 6.94
CA GLY A 191 -6.57 -4.82 7.59
C GLY A 191 -6.18 -5.02 9.06
N ASN A 192 -7.09 -5.57 9.86
CA ASN A 192 -6.82 -5.95 11.24
C ASN A 192 -6.22 -7.37 11.30
N PRO A 193 -5.02 -7.58 11.87
CA PRO A 193 -4.38 -8.90 11.98
C PRO A 193 -5.24 -9.97 12.65
N PHE A 194 -6.12 -9.58 13.57
CA PHE A 194 -6.99 -10.49 14.32
C PHE A 194 -8.22 -10.96 13.54
N THR A 195 -8.59 -10.27 12.45
CA THR A 195 -9.78 -10.60 11.64
C THR A 195 -9.47 -10.84 10.18
N THR A 196 -8.38 -10.29 9.65
CA THR A 196 -7.97 -10.46 8.25
C THR A 196 -7.55 -11.90 7.98
N THR A 197 -8.05 -12.48 6.90
CA THR A 197 -7.76 -13.87 6.49
C THR A 197 -6.26 -14.16 6.42
N SER A 198 -5.86 -15.35 6.85
CA SER A 198 -4.47 -15.82 6.88
C SER A 198 -3.78 -15.84 5.50
N ILE A 199 -4.52 -15.69 4.41
CA ILE A 199 -3.93 -15.52 3.06
C ILE A 199 -2.97 -14.34 3.02
N TYR A 200 -3.23 -13.26 3.77
CA TYR A 200 -2.30 -12.13 3.88
C TYR A 200 -0.97 -12.47 4.56
N GLY A 201 -0.84 -13.65 5.16
CA GLY A 201 0.45 -14.20 5.59
C GLY A 201 1.43 -14.43 4.43
N LEU A 202 0.96 -14.41 3.17
CA LEU A 202 1.83 -14.43 1.99
C LEU A 202 2.85 -13.26 2.00
N ILE A 203 2.51 -12.12 2.61
CA ILE A 203 3.38 -10.93 2.64
C ILE A 203 4.69 -11.26 3.37
N LEU A 204 4.63 -12.03 4.45
CA LEU A 204 5.83 -12.46 5.18
C LEU A 204 6.83 -13.20 4.26
N TYR A 205 6.34 -14.08 3.39
CA TYR A 205 7.21 -14.78 2.44
C TYR A 205 7.59 -13.90 1.25
N LEU A 206 6.72 -13.00 0.83
CA LEU A 206 6.98 -12.03 -0.23
C LEU A 206 8.18 -11.13 0.12
N GLU A 207 8.20 -10.58 1.35
CA GLU A 207 9.33 -9.80 1.87
C GLU A 207 10.60 -10.66 1.95
N LYS A 208 10.50 -11.91 2.44
CA LYS A 208 11.63 -12.82 2.48
C LYS A 208 12.20 -13.12 1.10
N LYS A 209 11.34 -13.22 0.08
CA LYS A 209 11.73 -13.57 -1.29
C LYS A 209 12.42 -12.43 -2.03
N TRP A 210 11.92 -11.20 -1.87
CA TRP A 210 12.38 -10.07 -2.66
C TRP A 210 13.03 -8.96 -1.84
N GLY A 211 12.90 -8.98 -0.52
CA GLY A 211 13.41 -7.93 0.33
C GLY A 211 12.51 -6.71 0.42
N ILE A 212 12.97 -5.73 1.15
CA ILE A 212 12.36 -4.40 1.26
C ILE A 212 13.35 -3.37 0.73
N HIS A 213 12.84 -2.48 -0.10
CA HIS A 213 13.62 -1.52 -0.85
C HIS A 213 13.09 -0.11 -0.66
N TYR A 214 13.92 0.85 -0.98
CA TYR A 214 13.61 2.26 -0.99
C TYR A 214 13.97 2.90 -2.34
N SER A 215 13.11 3.77 -2.85
CA SER A 215 13.40 4.58 -4.04
C SER A 215 14.22 5.79 -3.64
N MET A 216 15.47 5.91 -4.14
CA MET A 216 16.32 7.07 -3.88
C MET A 216 15.67 8.36 -4.36
N GLY A 217 15.63 9.37 -3.52
CA GLY A 217 14.85 10.60 -3.73
C GLY A 217 13.37 10.48 -3.40
N GLY A 218 12.96 9.37 -2.74
CA GLY A 218 11.60 9.07 -2.32
C GLY A 218 10.73 8.44 -3.40
N THR A 219 9.53 8.05 -3.03
CA THR A 219 8.52 7.45 -3.92
C THR A 219 8.15 8.35 -5.11
N GLY A 220 8.29 9.67 -4.93
CA GLY A 220 8.09 10.65 -5.99
C GLY A 220 9.01 10.48 -7.19
N GLN A 221 10.17 9.83 -7.05
CA GLN A 221 11.06 9.53 -8.19
C GLN A 221 10.48 8.44 -9.10
N ILE A 222 9.75 7.48 -8.54
CA ILE A 222 9.04 6.48 -9.34
C ILE A 222 7.96 7.18 -10.18
N ILE A 223 7.22 8.11 -9.57
CA ILE A 223 6.21 8.91 -10.28
C ILE A 223 6.83 9.70 -11.43
N LYS A 224 7.95 10.38 -11.18
CA LYS A 224 8.67 11.12 -12.22
C LYS A 224 9.22 10.20 -13.32
N GLY A 225 9.74 9.02 -12.95
CA GLY A 225 10.19 8.02 -13.91
C GLY A 225 9.07 7.55 -14.82
N PHE A 226 7.89 7.27 -14.26
CA PHE A 226 6.71 6.90 -15.06
C PHE A 226 6.19 8.06 -15.90
N GLU A 227 6.17 9.29 -15.36
CA GLU A 227 5.79 10.48 -16.13
C GLU A 227 6.71 10.69 -17.33
N LYS A 228 8.03 10.62 -17.13
CA LYS A 228 9.03 10.72 -18.19
C LYS A 228 8.80 9.65 -19.26
N LEU A 229 8.62 8.38 -18.85
CA LEU A 229 8.34 7.29 -19.80
C LEU A 229 7.03 7.50 -20.56
N MET A 230 5.96 7.95 -19.91
CA MET A 230 4.69 8.24 -20.57
C MET A 230 4.83 9.32 -21.64
N LEU A 231 5.61 10.39 -21.37
CA LEU A 231 5.86 11.46 -22.32
C LEU A 231 6.72 10.97 -23.51
N GLU A 232 7.74 10.18 -23.25
CA GLU A 232 8.57 9.58 -24.29
C GLU A 232 7.79 8.64 -25.22
N GLU A 233 6.75 8.01 -24.70
CA GLU A 233 5.90 7.06 -25.41
C GLU A 233 4.56 7.69 -25.88
N ASP A 234 4.51 9.01 -26.06
CA ASP A 234 3.36 9.75 -26.61
C ASP A 234 2.03 9.55 -25.85
N VAL A 235 2.07 9.34 -24.54
CA VAL A 235 0.86 9.40 -23.72
C VAL A 235 0.50 10.87 -23.47
N THR A 236 -0.71 11.26 -23.84
CA THR A 236 -1.23 12.60 -23.52
C THR A 236 -1.56 12.70 -22.05
N ILE A 237 -0.97 13.65 -21.33
CA ILE A 237 -1.20 13.86 -19.89
C ILE A 237 -1.91 15.19 -19.68
N ILE A 238 -3.11 15.16 -19.10
CA ILE A 238 -3.92 16.34 -18.77
C ILE A 238 -3.98 16.44 -17.24
N LYS A 239 -3.35 17.48 -16.69
CA LYS A 239 -3.31 17.76 -15.24
C LYS A 239 -4.27 18.89 -14.87
N GLY A 240 -4.75 18.90 -13.62
CA GLY A 240 -5.65 19.94 -13.10
C GLY A 240 -7.08 19.84 -13.62
N LYS A 241 -7.45 18.73 -14.29
CA LYS A 241 -8.78 18.54 -14.86
C LYS A 241 -9.50 17.37 -14.18
N GLU A 242 -10.59 17.65 -13.49
CA GLU A 242 -11.39 16.62 -12.81
C GLU A 242 -12.38 15.98 -13.77
N VAL A 243 -12.52 14.66 -13.71
CA VAL A 243 -13.58 13.93 -14.40
C VAL A 243 -14.79 13.85 -13.47
N LYS A 244 -15.91 14.45 -13.89
CA LYS A 244 -17.16 14.55 -13.15
C LYS A 244 -18.02 13.31 -13.33
N ASN A 245 -18.21 12.87 -14.58
CA ASN A 245 -19.06 11.75 -14.95
C ASN A 245 -18.44 10.85 -16.01
N LEU A 246 -18.89 9.60 -16.07
CA LEU A 246 -18.65 8.70 -17.19
C LEU A 246 -19.76 8.89 -18.22
N LEU A 247 -19.38 9.12 -19.49
CA LEU A 247 -20.31 9.18 -20.59
C LEU A 247 -20.77 7.78 -20.96
N THR A 248 -22.08 7.53 -20.95
CA THR A 248 -22.63 6.20 -21.21
C THR A 248 -23.66 6.22 -22.32
N GLU A 249 -23.50 5.33 -23.30
CA GLU A 249 -24.47 5.09 -24.36
C GLU A 249 -24.80 3.58 -24.40
N ASN A 250 -26.08 3.23 -24.48
CA ASN A 250 -26.53 1.82 -24.57
C ASN A 250 -25.89 0.89 -23.52
N LYS A 251 -25.76 1.35 -22.26
CA LYS A 251 -25.14 0.63 -21.14
C LYS A 251 -23.61 0.39 -21.29
N ARG A 252 -22.95 1.10 -22.17
CA ARG A 252 -21.49 1.07 -22.34
C ARG A 252 -20.93 2.43 -22.00
N VAL A 253 -19.74 2.43 -21.42
CA VAL A 253 -18.97 3.67 -21.23
C VAL A 253 -18.32 3.99 -22.57
N VAL A 254 -18.58 5.19 -23.11
CA VAL A 254 -18.08 5.68 -24.42
C VAL A 254 -17.21 6.92 -24.29
N GLY A 255 -16.92 7.35 -23.05
CA GLY A 255 -16.09 8.52 -22.78
C GLY A 255 -16.27 9.04 -21.37
N ILE A 256 -15.95 10.29 -21.19
CA ILE A 256 -16.00 11.01 -19.91
C ILE A 256 -16.59 12.41 -20.09
N VAL A 257 -17.06 12.99 -18.98
CA VAL A 257 -17.44 14.40 -18.87
C VAL A 257 -16.56 15.03 -17.81
N THR A 258 -15.88 16.11 -18.12
CA THR A 258 -15.02 16.86 -17.18
C THR A 258 -15.85 17.79 -16.28
N SER A 259 -15.22 18.38 -15.27
CA SER A 259 -15.83 19.40 -14.41
C SER A 259 -16.18 20.71 -15.16
N GLU A 260 -15.61 20.89 -16.35
CA GLU A 260 -15.87 22.02 -17.27
C GLU A 260 -16.98 21.67 -18.29
N ASP A 261 -17.69 20.55 -18.08
CA ASP A 261 -18.74 20.00 -18.95
C ASP A 261 -18.27 19.66 -20.38
N GLU A 262 -16.95 19.46 -20.57
CA GLU A 262 -16.35 18.98 -21.80
C GLU A 262 -16.56 17.47 -21.93
N GLU A 263 -17.12 17.01 -23.06
CA GLU A 263 -17.23 15.59 -23.38
C GLU A 263 -16.03 15.10 -24.19
N ILE A 264 -15.38 14.04 -23.71
CA ILE A 264 -14.25 13.40 -24.41
C ILE A 264 -14.61 11.94 -24.66
N LYS A 265 -14.79 11.59 -25.93
CA LYS A 265 -15.12 10.22 -26.36
C LYS A 265 -13.89 9.34 -26.39
N ALA A 266 -14.08 8.04 -26.06
CA ALA A 266 -13.04 7.02 -26.09
C ALA A 266 -13.63 5.64 -26.31
N ASP A 267 -12.83 4.74 -26.89
CA ASP A 267 -13.19 3.32 -27.09
C ASP A 267 -13.14 2.56 -25.76
N ASN A 268 -12.24 2.96 -24.86
CA ASN A 268 -12.04 2.36 -23.53
C ASN A 268 -11.80 3.45 -22.47
N VAL A 269 -12.36 3.24 -21.28
CA VAL A 269 -12.08 4.07 -20.10
C VAL A 269 -11.62 3.19 -18.96
N VAL A 270 -10.41 3.45 -18.46
CA VAL A 270 -9.87 2.85 -17.24
C VAL A 270 -9.96 3.85 -16.13
N CYS A 271 -10.65 3.52 -15.05
CA CYS A 271 -10.82 4.40 -13.90
C CYS A 271 -10.01 3.88 -12.70
N ASN A 272 -8.99 4.62 -12.29
CA ASN A 272 -8.19 4.34 -11.09
C ASN A 272 -8.63 5.18 -9.88
N ALA A 273 -9.85 5.72 -9.91
CA ALA A 273 -10.47 6.32 -8.73
C ALA A 273 -11.04 5.25 -7.79
N ASP A 274 -11.33 5.65 -6.55
CA ASP A 274 -11.87 4.75 -5.55
C ASP A 274 -13.26 4.22 -5.94
N PRO A 275 -13.48 2.89 -6.06
CA PRO A 275 -14.70 2.31 -6.60
C PRO A 275 -16.00 2.83 -5.98
N PRO A 276 -16.15 3.00 -4.65
CA PRO A 276 -17.35 3.60 -4.07
C PRO A 276 -17.71 4.96 -4.67
N GLY A 277 -16.71 5.81 -4.90
CA GLY A 277 -16.89 7.13 -5.52
C GLY A 277 -17.31 7.05 -6.98
N VAL A 278 -16.72 6.12 -7.73
CA VAL A 278 -17.06 5.90 -9.15
C VAL A 278 -18.51 5.47 -9.30
N TYR A 279 -18.92 4.44 -8.58
CA TYR A 279 -20.27 3.91 -8.69
C TYR A 279 -21.36 4.84 -8.13
N SER A 280 -21.06 5.59 -7.04
CA SER A 280 -22.05 6.45 -6.41
C SER A 280 -22.17 7.85 -7.05
N LYS A 281 -21.09 8.34 -7.68
CA LYS A 281 -21.03 9.74 -8.15
C LYS A 281 -20.80 9.87 -9.66
N MET A 282 -19.96 9.02 -10.27
CA MET A 282 -19.57 9.19 -11.67
C MET A 282 -20.43 8.42 -12.66
N LEU A 283 -21.05 7.31 -12.23
CA LEU A 283 -22.02 6.55 -13.03
C LEU A 283 -23.41 7.12 -12.83
N ASN A 284 -23.88 7.95 -13.77
CA ASN A 284 -25.15 8.66 -13.70
C ASN A 284 -26.37 7.77 -14.03
N ASN A 285 -26.36 6.49 -13.67
CA ASN A 285 -27.43 5.54 -13.98
C ASN A 285 -28.24 5.20 -12.72
N GLN A 286 -29.40 5.84 -12.53
CA GLN A 286 -30.26 5.70 -11.35
C GLN A 286 -30.62 4.23 -11.00
N LYS A 287 -30.75 3.34 -11.98
CA LYS A 287 -31.14 1.94 -11.75
C LYS A 287 -30.02 1.11 -11.11
N TYR A 288 -28.75 1.41 -11.43
CA TYR A 288 -27.60 0.75 -10.79
C TYR A 288 -27.26 1.38 -9.44
N ASN A 289 -27.51 2.67 -9.27
CA ASN A 289 -27.17 3.41 -8.05
C ASN A 289 -27.84 2.84 -6.80
N THR A 290 -29.06 2.34 -6.86
CA THR A 290 -29.80 1.87 -5.67
C THR A 290 -29.19 0.62 -5.06
N LEU A 291 -28.88 -0.41 -5.88
CA LEU A 291 -28.28 -1.67 -5.40
C LEU A 291 -26.83 -1.47 -4.99
N PHE A 292 -26.05 -0.69 -5.77
CA PHE A 292 -24.67 -0.39 -5.43
C PHE A 292 -24.55 0.49 -4.20
N ASN A 293 -25.38 1.52 -4.05
CA ASN A 293 -25.38 2.36 -2.86
C ASN A 293 -25.74 1.57 -1.60
N TRP A 294 -26.70 0.64 -1.69
CA TRP A 294 -27.02 -0.27 -0.59
C TRP A 294 -25.79 -1.13 -0.21
N LYS A 295 -25.07 -1.68 -1.19
CA LYS A 295 -23.86 -2.47 -0.97
C LYS A 295 -22.72 -1.60 -0.41
N ILE A 296 -22.48 -0.42 -0.98
CA ILE A 296 -21.45 0.53 -0.55
C ILE A 296 -21.66 0.96 0.91
N ASN A 297 -22.93 1.26 1.28
CA ASN A 297 -23.26 1.68 2.64
C ASN A 297 -23.00 0.59 3.70
N ARG A 298 -23.03 -0.68 3.29
CA ARG A 298 -22.74 -1.84 4.14
C ARG A 298 -21.29 -2.31 4.08
N MET A 299 -20.47 -1.76 3.18
CA MET A 299 -19.06 -2.11 3.11
C MET A 299 -18.34 -1.69 4.38
N GLU A 300 -17.47 -2.56 4.86
CA GLU A 300 -16.46 -2.20 5.84
C GLU A 300 -15.28 -1.54 5.12
N TYR A 301 -14.83 -0.42 5.66
CA TYR A 301 -13.67 0.30 5.14
C TYR A 301 -12.47 0.01 6.02
N SER A 302 -11.27 0.10 5.43
CA SER A 302 -10.01 0.07 6.16
C SER A 302 -9.98 1.14 7.26
N MET A 303 -9.04 1.01 8.18
CA MET A 303 -8.72 2.09 9.12
C MET A 303 -8.33 3.36 8.38
N GLY A 304 -8.48 4.50 9.04
CA GLY A 304 -7.87 5.76 8.66
C GLY A 304 -6.41 5.83 9.10
N LEU A 305 -5.69 6.79 8.58
CA LEU A 305 -4.30 7.06 8.95
C LEU A 305 -4.17 8.53 9.31
N PHE A 306 -3.64 8.81 10.50
CA PHE A 306 -3.14 10.13 10.83
C PHE A 306 -1.65 10.15 10.53
N VAL A 307 -1.21 11.11 9.69
CA VAL A 307 0.19 11.24 9.31
C VAL A 307 0.68 12.63 9.66
N TYR A 308 1.78 12.68 10.40
CA TYR A 308 2.44 13.92 10.78
C TYR A 308 3.85 13.96 10.20
N TYR A 309 4.14 14.98 9.42
CA TYR A 309 5.43 15.21 8.76
C TYR A 309 6.23 16.24 9.52
N PHE A 310 7.52 15.97 9.77
CA PHE A 310 8.40 16.91 10.44
C PHE A 310 9.86 16.73 10.06
N GLY A 311 10.62 17.80 10.16
CA GLY A 311 12.07 17.81 10.04
C GLY A 311 12.72 18.18 11.36
N THR A 312 13.94 17.71 11.58
CA THR A 312 14.73 18.00 12.79
C THR A 312 16.05 18.68 12.41
N LYS A 313 16.55 19.54 13.29
CA LYS A 313 17.83 20.24 13.12
C LYS A 313 19.05 19.40 13.50
N LYS A 314 18.88 18.13 13.82
CA LYS A 314 19.93 17.16 14.14
C LYS A 314 19.60 15.81 13.57
N LYS A 315 20.60 14.93 13.46
CA LYS A 315 20.45 13.53 13.07
C LYS A 315 20.18 12.63 14.26
N TYR A 316 19.41 11.57 14.03
CA TYR A 316 19.06 10.53 15.00
C TYR A 316 19.54 9.18 14.49
N GLU A 317 20.86 8.93 14.56
CA GLU A 317 21.50 7.77 13.95
C GLU A 317 21.01 6.42 14.50
N ASN A 318 20.43 6.41 15.69
CA ASN A 318 19.83 5.25 16.33
C ASN A 318 18.41 4.91 15.86
N VAL A 319 17.82 5.72 14.98
CA VAL A 319 16.50 5.46 14.38
C VAL A 319 16.67 4.85 13.00
N GLU A 320 16.12 3.67 12.79
CA GLU A 320 16.18 2.98 11.49
C GLU A 320 15.28 3.64 10.45
N HIS A 321 15.47 3.26 9.18
CA HIS A 321 14.68 3.77 8.05
C HIS A 321 13.18 3.57 8.28
N HIS A 322 12.80 2.37 8.73
CA HIS A 322 11.44 2.01 9.11
C HIS A 322 11.44 1.52 10.56
N THR A 323 10.73 2.23 11.43
CA THR A 323 10.57 1.83 12.84
C THR A 323 9.09 1.69 13.16
N ILE A 324 8.71 0.55 13.74
CA ILE A 324 7.34 0.26 14.18
C ILE A 324 7.36 0.11 15.68
N LYS A 325 6.64 0.97 16.39
CA LYS A 325 6.46 0.84 17.84
C LYS A 325 5.10 0.25 18.14
N PHE A 326 5.08 -0.83 18.93
CA PHE A 326 3.86 -1.38 19.49
C PHE A 326 3.52 -0.67 20.80
N GLY A 327 2.23 -0.37 21.00
CA GLY A 327 1.69 0.06 22.27
C GLY A 327 1.51 -1.14 23.24
N ASP A 328 1.36 -0.87 24.52
CA ASP A 328 1.22 -1.88 25.58
C ASP A 328 -0.05 -2.73 25.37
N LYS A 329 -1.13 -2.08 24.95
CA LYS A 329 -2.45 -2.70 24.72
C LYS A 329 -2.75 -2.87 23.23
N TYR A 330 -1.83 -3.51 22.50
CA TYR A 330 -1.89 -3.65 21.05
C TYR A 330 -3.23 -4.17 20.52
N LYS A 331 -3.79 -5.22 21.14
CA LYS A 331 -5.06 -5.79 20.69
C LYS A 331 -6.23 -4.83 20.94
N GLU A 332 -6.31 -4.27 22.15
CA GLU A 332 -7.35 -3.31 22.50
C GLU A 332 -7.28 -2.06 21.61
N HIS A 333 -6.08 -1.58 21.31
CA HIS A 333 -5.90 -0.46 20.36
C HIS A 333 -6.50 -0.78 18.99
N LEU A 334 -6.25 -1.98 18.44
CA LEU A 334 -6.84 -2.38 17.16
C LEU A 334 -8.35 -2.61 17.26
N ASP A 335 -8.85 -3.17 18.35
CA ASP A 335 -10.30 -3.30 18.60
C ASP A 335 -10.95 -1.90 18.68
N ASP A 336 -10.31 -0.92 19.29
CA ASP A 336 -10.80 0.46 19.35
C ASP A 336 -10.86 1.10 17.96
N ILE A 337 -9.85 0.88 17.09
CA ILE A 337 -9.82 1.41 15.74
C ILE A 337 -10.87 0.76 14.84
N PHE A 338 -10.91 -0.57 14.80
CA PHE A 338 -11.68 -1.30 13.80
C PHE A 338 -13.14 -1.57 14.24
N VAL A 339 -13.39 -1.77 15.53
CA VAL A 339 -14.69 -2.17 16.07
C VAL A 339 -15.36 -1.00 16.78
N ASN A 340 -14.74 -0.49 17.85
CA ASN A 340 -15.32 0.53 18.72
C ASN A 340 -15.35 1.93 18.11
N LYS A 341 -14.55 2.16 17.07
CA LYS A 341 -14.41 3.46 16.39
C LYS A 341 -14.00 4.59 17.34
N LYS A 342 -13.03 4.31 18.22
CA LYS A 342 -12.55 5.25 19.26
C LYS A 342 -11.05 5.54 19.05
N LEU A 343 -10.60 6.70 19.52
CA LEU A 343 -9.18 7.00 19.68
C LEU A 343 -8.71 6.48 21.03
N ASN A 344 -7.54 5.86 21.06
CA ASN A 344 -6.89 5.36 22.26
C ASN A 344 -5.66 6.24 22.57
N SER A 345 -5.28 6.35 23.84
CA SER A 345 -4.06 7.04 24.29
C SER A 345 -2.81 6.16 24.16
N ASP A 346 -2.98 4.83 24.27
CA ASP A 346 -1.91 3.86 24.03
C ASP A 346 -1.91 3.49 22.54
N ILE A 347 -0.99 4.09 21.78
CA ILE A 347 -0.95 3.99 20.33
C ILE A 347 0.27 3.19 19.85
N SER A 348 0.03 2.32 18.86
CA SER A 348 1.09 1.80 18.01
C SER A 348 1.28 2.75 16.83
N TYR A 349 2.52 2.95 16.40
CA TYR A 349 2.81 3.84 15.29
C TYR A 349 3.96 3.32 14.43
N TYR A 350 3.98 3.81 13.20
CA TYR A 350 5.08 3.63 12.28
C TYR A 350 5.81 4.97 12.10
N LEU A 351 7.13 4.95 12.21
CA LEU A 351 8.02 6.09 12.00
C LEU A 351 8.90 5.80 10.79
N HIS A 352 8.90 6.71 9.82
CA HIS A 352 9.73 6.66 8.63
C HIS A 352 10.80 7.74 8.70
N ARG A 353 12.06 7.33 8.51
CA ARG A 353 13.23 8.20 8.44
C ARG A 353 13.99 7.94 7.14
N PRO A 354 13.58 8.54 6.01
CA PRO A 354 14.25 8.31 4.73
C PRO A 354 15.72 8.75 4.74
N THR A 355 16.07 9.72 5.56
CA THR A 355 17.44 10.22 5.71
C THR A 355 18.43 9.20 6.30
N ALA A 356 17.96 8.10 6.86
CA ALA A 356 18.80 6.96 7.22
C ALA A 356 19.46 6.32 5.98
N THR A 357 18.82 6.42 4.81
CA THR A 357 19.29 5.82 3.55
C THR A 357 19.64 6.87 2.51
N ASP A 358 18.93 8.00 2.49
CA ASP A 358 19.04 9.04 1.46
C ASP A 358 19.09 10.43 2.08
N SER A 359 20.29 10.98 2.19
CA SER A 359 20.52 12.31 2.76
C SER A 359 19.90 13.45 1.93
N SER A 360 19.50 13.21 0.69
CA SER A 360 18.89 14.23 -0.18
C SER A 360 17.46 14.63 0.25
N MET A 361 16.84 13.85 1.15
CA MET A 361 15.49 14.09 1.65
C MET A 361 15.40 15.24 2.67
N ALA A 362 16.54 15.73 3.18
CA ALA A 362 16.61 16.82 4.15
C ALA A 362 17.80 17.75 3.87
N PRO A 363 17.83 18.97 4.44
CA PRO A 363 19.03 19.79 4.45
C PRO A 363 20.20 19.10 5.15
N LYS A 364 21.42 19.54 4.86
CA LYS A 364 22.63 18.98 5.46
C LYS A 364 22.52 18.96 6.99
N ASP A 365 22.92 17.84 7.61
CA ASP A 365 22.92 17.61 9.05
C ASP A 365 21.55 17.61 9.74
N HIS A 366 20.47 17.49 8.96
CA HIS A 366 19.09 17.37 9.40
C HIS A 366 18.54 15.97 9.14
N ASP A 367 17.45 15.61 9.82
CA ASP A 367 16.68 14.42 9.54
C ASP A 367 15.25 14.76 9.12
N CYS A 368 14.74 13.96 8.20
CA CYS A 368 13.37 13.99 7.71
C CYS A 368 12.58 12.83 8.29
N PHE A 369 11.36 13.09 8.75
CA PHE A 369 10.49 12.09 9.34
C PHE A 369 9.05 12.24 8.89
N TYR A 370 8.33 11.13 8.88
CA TYR A 370 6.91 11.14 9.18
C TYR A 370 6.55 10.05 10.19
N VAL A 371 5.54 10.33 11.01
CA VAL A 371 4.90 9.35 11.86
C VAL A 371 3.50 9.05 11.33
N LEU A 372 3.16 7.77 11.27
CA LEU A 372 1.86 7.30 10.84
C LEU A 372 1.20 6.55 12.00
N VAL A 373 0.02 7.02 12.40
CA VAL A 373 -0.79 6.42 13.47
C VAL A 373 -2.08 5.89 12.86
N PRO A 374 -2.39 4.60 13.03
CA PRO A 374 -3.70 4.06 12.69
C PRO A 374 -4.80 4.71 13.52
N VAL A 375 -5.87 5.14 12.86
CA VAL A 375 -7.03 5.77 13.50
C VAL A 375 -8.33 5.19 12.94
N PRO A 376 -9.47 5.33 13.63
CA PRO A 376 -10.76 4.96 13.05
C PRO A 376 -11.03 5.67 11.72
N ASN A 377 -11.73 5.00 10.81
CA ASN A 377 -12.10 5.59 9.53
C ASN A 377 -13.25 6.62 9.69
N ASN A 378 -13.59 7.32 8.58
CA ASN A 378 -14.57 8.40 8.57
C ASN A 378 -16.01 7.99 9.01
N LYS A 379 -16.33 6.68 9.13
CA LYS A 379 -17.59 6.22 9.72
C LYS A 379 -17.66 6.47 11.23
N SER A 380 -16.53 6.73 11.90
CA SER A 380 -16.47 7.05 13.33
C SER A 380 -17.07 8.41 13.69
N ARG A 381 -17.18 9.33 12.73
CA ARG A 381 -17.54 10.75 12.93
C ARG A 381 -16.59 11.50 13.87
N ILE A 382 -15.40 10.98 14.13
CA ILE A 382 -14.36 11.64 14.93
C ILE A 382 -13.68 12.67 14.02
N ASP A 383 -13.71 13.94 14.43
CA ASP A 383 -12.89 14.97 13.81
C ASP A 383 -11.46 14.87 14.37
N CYS A 384 -10.60 14.21 13.61
CA CYS A 384 -9.20 14.06 13.99
C CYS A 384 -8.43 15.39 13.92
N GLN A 385 -8.90 16.38 13.16
CA GLN A 385 -8.22 17.67 13.03
C GLN A 385 -8.40 18.52 14.28
N SER A 386 -9.57 18.47 14.92
CA SER A 386 -9.86 19.25 16.12
C SER A 386 -9.31 18.65 17.42
N LYS A 387 -8.98 17.34 17.42
CA LYS A 387 -8.57 16.61 18.65
C LYS A 387 -7.06 16.40 18.76
N VAL A 388 -6.30 16.59 17.71
CA VAL A 388 -4.84 16.51 17.75
C VAL A 388 -4.29 17.89 18.12
N ARG A 389 -4.25 18.19 19.43
CA ARG A 389 -3.35 19.20 19.96
C ARG A 389 -2.01 18.51 20.22
N ILE A 390 -1.03 18.82 19.41
CA ILE A 390 0.39 18.48 19.62
C ILE A 390 0.99 19.48 20.59
#